data_80178eb977630709d8b1b7d5c1f5ac38
#
_entry.id   80178eb977630709d8b1b7d5c1f5ac38
#
_cell.length_a   1.000
_cell.length_b   1.000
_cell.length_c   1.000
_cell.angle_alpha   90.00
_cell.angle_beta   90.00
_cell.angle_gamma   90.00
#
_symmetry.space_group_name_H-M   'P 1'
#
loop_
_entity.id
_entity.type
_entity.pdbx_description
1 polymer ?
#
loop_
_entity_poly.entity_id
_entity_poly.type
_entity_poly.pdbx_seq_one_letter_code
_entity_poly.pdbx_strand_id
1 'polypeptide(L)'
;MKIHTTNYKNTFIEIAEDCPANVAEIPPIKGDKKSVANMQFEMLEKNPYKFTSDDVFFQVFADRNDLTKSEYGKEREKFFSKGQPCFRASPLTKRYGFGIHSDDKGKIAMFGAETEEYAKFAADNTIPVIMGVFRAVAVLIPIRIIQSEI
;
A
#
# COMPACT_ATOMS: atom_id res chain seq x y z
N MET A 1 0.63 13.55 -22.10
CA MET A 1 0.61 12.22 -21.46
C MET A 1 -0.14 12.31 -20.14
N LYS A 2 -1.06 11.37 -19.93
CA LYS A 2 -1.80 11.35 -18.68
C LYS A 2 -0.93 10.78 -17.56
N ILE A 3 -0.89 11.47 -16.42
CA ILE A 3 -0.16 11.02 -15.25
C ILE A 3 -1.18 10.49 -14.23
N HIS A 4 -0.97 9.26 -13.78
CA HIS A 4 -1.78 8.63 -12.76
C HIS A 4 -1.15 8.83 -11.39
N THR A 5 -1.93 8.64 -10.34
CA THR A 5 -1.42 8.73 -8.98
C THR A 5 -2.05 7.63 -8.13
N THR A 6 -1.31 7.17 -7.13
CA THR A 6 -1.80 6.23 -6.12
C THR A 6 -2.13 6.96 -4.83
N ASN A 7 -1.99 8.29 -4.80
CA ASN A 7 -2.17 9.06 -3.57
C ASN A 7 -3.62 9.23 -3.20
N TYR A 8 -3.87 9.18 -1.89
CA TYR A 8 -5.13 9.61 -1.28
C TYR A 8 -4.81 10.77 -0.34
N LYS A 9 -5.83 11.51 0.06
CA LYS A 9 -5.70 12.57 1.07
C LYS A 9 -6.76 12.37 2.13
N ASN A 10 -6.36 12.58 3.37
CA ASN A 10 -7.27 12.47 4.52
C ASN A 10 -8.09 11.17 4.47
N THR A 11 -7.40 10.05 4.25
CA THR A 11 -8.05 8.76 4.02
C THR A 11 -7.37 7.70 4.87
N PHE A 12 -8.15 6.73 5.34
CA PHE A 12 -7.57 5.57 6.01
C PHE A 12 -7.89 4.31 5.19
N ILE A 13 -6.86 3.53 4.89
CA ILE A 13 -7.00 2.23 4.21
C ILE A 13 -6.88 1.15 5.28
N GLU A 14 -7.98 0.43 5.51
CA GLU A 14 -7.99 -0.70 6.42
C GLU A 14 -7.35 -1.93 5.78
N ILE A 15 -6.95 -2.88 6.60
CA ILE A 15 -6.46 -4.17 6.09
C ILE A 15 -7.57 -4.86 5.30
N ALA A 16 -7.19 -5.76 4.41
CA ALA A 16 -8.16 -6.55 3.63
C ALA A 16 -8.99 -7.42 4.58
N GLU A 17 -10.24 -7.64 4.21
CA GLU A 17 -11.15 -8.44 5.02
C GLU A 17 -10.61 -9.86 5.23
N ASP A 18 -9.98 -10.42 4.21
CA ASP A 18 -9.40 -11.77 4.28
C ASP A 18 -7.90 -11.76 4.63
N CYS A 19 -7.39 -10.66 5.18
CA CYS A 19 -6.00 -10.60 5.62
C CYS A 19 -5.77 -11.65 6.72
N PRO A 20 -4.78 -12.55 6.56
CA PRO A 20 -4.55 -13.60 7.57
C PRO A 20 -3.96 -13.05 8.87
N ALA A 21 -3.40 -11.85 8.86
CA ALA A 21 -2.78 -11.26 10.04
C ALA A 21 -3.72 -10.21 10.63
N ASN A 22 -4.38 -10.53 11.75
CA ASN A 22 -5.17 -9.55 12.48
C ASN A 22 -4.35 -8.85 13.56
N VAL A 23 -3.10 -9.24 13.70
CA VAL A 23 -2.07 -8.53 14.48
C VAL A 23 -0.94 -8.29 13.49
N ALA A 24 -0.44 -7.07 13.42
CA ALA A 24 0.56 -6.72 12.43
C ALA A 24 1.82 -7.58 12.55
N GLU A 25 2.32 -8.02 11.41
CA GLU A 25 3.52 -8.85 11.34
C GLU A 25 4.57 -8.15 10.50
N ILE A 26 5.80 -8.10 10.99
CA ILE A 26 6.91 -7.56 10.21
C ILE A 26 7.17 -8.53 9.05
N PRO A 27 7.16 -8.06 7.80
CA PRO A 27 7.42 -8.95 6.67
C PRO A 27 8.79 -9.61 6.79
N PRO A 28 8.85 -10.96 6.74
CA PRO A 28 10.12 -11.64 6.89
C PRO A 28 10.99 -11.46 5.64
N ILE A 29 12.29 -11.33 5.86
CA ILE A 29 13.25 -11.29 4.75
C ILE A 29 13.64 -12.73 4.44
N LYS A 30 13.40 -13.15 3.19
CA LYS A 30 13.70 -14.50 2.74
C LYS A 30 14.83 -14.44 1.72
N GLY A 31 15.93 -15.10 2.02
CA GLY A 31 17.07 -15.11 1.11
C GLY A 31 17.83 -13.78 1.13
N ASP A 32 18.49 -13.49 0.02
CA ASP A 32 19.37 -12.32 -0.10
C ASP A 32 18.67 -11.05 -0.53
N LYS A 33 17.46 -11.16 -1.05
CA LYS A 33 16.78 -10.01 -1.63
C LYS A 33 15.55 -9.64 -0.81
N LYS A 34 15.35 -8.34 -0.66
CA LYS A 34 14.15 -7.83 -0.01
C LYS A 34 12.97 -7.90 -0.96
N SER A 35 11.82 -8.26 -0.42
CA SER A 35 10.58 -8.24 -1.16
C SER A 35 10.01 -6.82 -1.22
N VAL A 36 8.98 -6.62 -2.04
CA VAL A 36 8.25 -5.35 -2.06
C VAL A 36 7.74 -5.02 -0.66
N ALA A 37 7.20 -6.02 0.06
CA ALA A 37 6.70 -5.81 1.42
C ALA A 37 7.80 -5.32 2.35
N ASN A 38 9.00 -5.92 2.28
CA ASN A 38 10.13 -5.49 3.11
C ASN A 38 10.50 -4.03 2.83
N MET A 39 10.57 -3.66 1.57
CA MET A 39 10.96 -2.31 1.18
C MET A 39 9.95 -1.27 1.62
N GLN A 40 8.65 -1.55 1.41
CA GLN A 40 7.60 -0.66 1.84
C GLN A 40 7.59 -0.52 3.36
N PHE A 41 7.70 -1.64 4.06
CA PHE A 41 7.71 -1.64 5.52
C PHE A 41 8.85 -0.77 6.06
N GLU A 42 10.06 -0.96 5.55
CA GLU A 42 11.22 -0.20 6.03
C GLU A 42 11.06 1.30 5.81
N MET A 43 10.56 1.69 4.65
CA MET A 43 10.36 3.11 4.37
C MET A 43 9.36 3.73 5.33
N LEU A 44 8.24 3.05 5.57
CA LEU A 44 7.16 3.62 6.37
C LEU A 44 7.44 3.54 7.88
N GLU A 45 8.11 2.48 8.33
CA GLU A 45 8.45 2.35 9.73
C GLU A 45 9.36 3.49 10.20
N LYS A 46 10.36 3.80 9.38
CA LYS A 46 11.36 4.80 9.74
C LYS A 46 10.94 6.22 9.46
N ASN A 47 9.91 6.42 8.65
CA ASN A 47 9.58 7.74 8.13
C ASN A 47 8.07 8.00 8.10
N PRO A 48 7.39 7.97 9.26
CA PRO A 48 5.95 8.25 9.27
C PRO A 48 5.66 9.65 8.74
N TYR A 49 4.72 9.75 7.82
CA TYR A 49 4.26 11.00 7.19
C TYR A 49 5.36 11.78 6.46
N LYS A 50 6.40 11.08 6.00
CA LYS A 50 7.45 11.72 5.21
C LYS A 50 7.21 11.58 3.71
N PHE A 51 6.70 10.43 3.28
CA PHE A 51 6.52 10.11 1.87
C PHE A 51 5.05 10.03 1.51
N THR A 52 4.74 10.35 0.25
CA THR A 52 3.43 10.03 -0.32
C THR A 52 3.43 8.58 -0.78
N SER A 53 2.24 8.07 -1.08
CA SER A 53 2.12 6.73 -1.66
C SER A 53 2.95 6.61 -2.94
N ASP A 54 2.84 7.60 -3.83
CA ASP A 54 3.61 7.61 -5.07
C ASP A 54 5.11 7.53 -4.81
N ASP A 55 5.60 8.27 -3.81
CA ASP A 55 7.02 8.25 -3.46
C ASP A 55 7.47 6.85 -3.09
N VAL A 56 6.67 6.15 -2.27
CA VAL A 56 7.02 4.79 -1.82
C VAL A 56 7.02 3.82 -2.99
N PHE A 57 5.99 3.84 -3.80
CA PHE A 57 5.90 2.91 -4.93
C PHE A 57 7.03 3.15 -5.94
N PHE A 58 7.31 4.40 -6.23
CA PHE A 58 8.38 4.67 -7.18
C PHE A 58 9.75 4.29 -6.61
N GLN A 59 10.01 4.56 -5.31
CA GLN A 59 11.31 4.22 -4.72
C GLN A 59 11.52 2.71 -4.74
N VAL A 60 10.50 1.93 -4.43
CA VAL A 60 10.59 0.46 -4.50
C VAL A 60 10.90 0.02 -5.93
N PHE A 61 10.21 0.60 -6.92
CA PHE A 61 10.46 0.31 -8.32
C PHE A 61 11.91 0.64 -8.70
N ALA A 62 12.38 1.82 -8.30
CA ALA A 62 13.73 2.27 -8.63
C ALA A 62 14.79 1.34 -8.02
N ASP A 63 14.60 0.95 -6.77
CA ASP A 63 15.56 0.08 -6.09
C ASP A 63 15.58 -1.31 -6.72
N ARG A 64 14.42 -1.83 -7.12
CA ARG A 64 14.34 -3.15 -7.74
C ARG A 64 14.92 -3.18 -9.16
N ASN A 65 15.01 -2.05 -9.80
CA ASN A 65 15.54 -1.94 -11.17
C ASN A 65 16.89 -1.25 -11.22
N ASP A 66 17.52 -1.06 -10.05
CA ASP A 66 18.86 -0.48 -9.94
C ASP A 66 18.99 0.86 -10.68
N LEU A 67 17.99 1.70 -10.59
CA LEU A 67 18.02 3.01 -11.24
C LEU A 67 18.97 3.93 -10.50
N THR A 68 19.69 4.75 -11.26
CA THR A 68 20.52 5.81 -10.68
C THR A 68 19.64 7.03 -10.45
N LYS A 69 20.09 7.91 -9.55
CA LYS A 69 19.32 9.11 -9.22
C LYS A 69 19.11 10.02 -10.43
N SER A 70 20.06 10.01 -11.37
CA SER A 70 19.93 10.81 -12.59
C SER A 70 18.80 10.32 -13.48
N GLU A 71 18.40 9.05 -13.32
CA GLU A 71 17.30 8.49 -14.11
C GLU A 71 15.94 8.71 -13.47
N TYR A 72 15.89 9.10 -12.19
CA TYR A 72 14.63 9.14 -11.42
C TYR A 72 13.55 10.01 -12.06
N GLY A 73 13.89 11.21 -12.47
CA GLY A 73 12.87 12.12 -13.03
C GLY A 73 12.15 11.54 -14.23
N LYS A 74 12.92 11.06 -15.18
CA LYS A 74 12.38 10.50 -16.42
C LYS A 74 11.64 9.18 -16.17
N GLU A 75 12.23 8.31 -15.35
CA GLU A 75 11.65 7.00 -15.08
C GLU A 75 10.40 7.12 -14.22
N ARG A 76 10.35 8.09 -13.32
CA ARG A 76 9.15 8.33 -12.51
C ARG A 76 7.96 8.77 -13.39
N GLU A 77 8.21 9.67 -14.33
CA GLU A 77 7.17 10.09 -15.26
C GLU A 77 6.66 8.91 -16.07
N LYS A 78 7.56 8.08 -16.54
CA LYS A 78 7.21 6.89 -17.30
C LYS A 78 6.42 5.89 -16.44
N PHE A 79 6.85 5.70 -15.20
CA PHE A 79 6.20 4.77 -14.26
C PHE A 79 4.72 5.16 -14.05
N PHE A 80 4.45 6.44 -13.82
CA PHE A 80 3.09 6.92 -13.58
C PHE A 80 2.32 7.27 -14.86
N SER A 81 2.91 7.04 -16.02
CA SER A 81 2.16 7.15 -17.27
C SER A 81 1.17 6.01 -17.41
N LYS A 82 1.36 4.96 -16.63
CA LYS A 82 0.43 3.83 -16.53
C LYS A 82 -0.19 3.84 -15.14
N GLY A 83 -1.41 3.33 -15.02
CA GLY A 83 -2.02 3.18 -13.72
C GLY A 83 -1.25 2.16 -12.89
N GLN A 84 -0.99 2.50 -11.63
CA GLN A 84 -0.30 1.62 -10.68
C GLN A 84 -1.25 1.24 -9.56
N PRO A 85 -1.13 0.02 -9.00
CA PRO A 85 -1.96 -0.35 -7.85
C PRO A 85 -1.60 0.52 -6.63
N CYS A 86 -2.62 0.89 -5.86
CA CYS A 86 -2.41 1.69 -4.66
C CYS A 86 -2.21 0.79 -3.43
N PHE A 87 -2.12 1.38 -2.24
CA PHE A 87 -1.89 0.61 -1.03
C PHE A 87 -3.04 -0.34 -0.67
N ARG A 88 -4.22 -0.17 -1.25
CA ARG A 88 -5.28 -1.17 -1.07
C ARG A 88 -4.85 -2.55 -1.57
N ALA A 89 -3.93 -2.60 -2.52
CA ALA A 89 -3.42 -3.84 -3.09
C ALA A 89 -2.02 -4.18 -2.59
N SER A 90 -1.49 -3.42 -1.63
CA SER A 90 -0.17 -3.68 -1.08
C SER A 90 -0.16 -4.92 -0.20
N PRO A 91 0.93 -5.70 -0.20
CA PRO A 91 1.03 -6.82 0.75
C PRO A 91 0.92 -6.38 2.21
N LEU A 92 1.27 -5.14 2.54
CA LEU A 92 1.12 -4.67 3.93
C LEU A 92 -0.34 -4.72 4.38
N THR A 93 -1.28 -4.33 3.52
CA THR A 93 -2.71 -4.35 3.86
C THR A 93 -3.35 -5.70 3.57
N LYS A 94 -2.87 -6.43 2.58
CA LYS A 94 -3.47 -7.69 2.17
C LYS A 94 -3.00 -8.87 3.01
N ARG A 95 -1.78 -8.81 3.53
CA ARG A 95 -1.15 -9.98 4.15
C ARG A 95 -0.60 -9.71 5.55
N TYR A 96 -0.03 -8.53 5.80
CA TYR A 96 0.77 -8.30 7.01
C TYR A 96 0.07 -7.49 8.09
N GLY A 97 -1.16 -7.07 7.87
CA GLY A 97 -1.97 -6.49 8.93
C GLY A 97 -1.71 -5.03 9.25
N PHE A 98 -1.26 -4.25 8.27
CA PHE A 98 -1.05 -2.80 8.45
C PHE A 98 -2.05 -1.98 7.67
N GLY A 99 -2.70 -1.03 8.34
CA GLY A 99 -3.50 -0.01 7.66
C GLY A 99 -2.63 1.18 7.32
N ILE A 100 -3.09 1.99 6.38
CA ILE A 100 -2.34 3.15 5.88
C ILE A 100 -3.20 4.40 6.01
N HIS A 101 -2.70 5.39 6.74
CA HIS A 101 -3.35 6.69 6.86
C HIS A 101 -2.64 7.70 5.97
N SER A 102 -3.42 8.47 5.21
CA SER A 102 -2.91 9.58 4.40
C SER A 102 -3.38 10.89 5.02
N ASP A 103 -2.46 11.83 5.19
CA ASP A 103 -2.81 13.14 5.73
C ASP A 103 -3.32 14.09 4.63
N ASP A 104 -3.52 15.36 4.97
CA ASP A 104 -4.05 16.35 4.03
C ASP A 104 -3.11 16.65 2.85
N LYS A 105 -1.85 16.26 2.96
CA LYS A 105 -0.86 16.43 1.90
C LYS A 105 -0.56 15.13 1.16
N GLY A 106 -1.27 14.07 1.51
CA GLY A 106 -1.03 12.77 0.92
C GLY A 106 0.14 12.01 1.51
N LYS A 107 0.76 12.53 2.57
CA LYS A 107 1.84 11.83 3.25
C LYS A 107 1.26 10.69 4.07
N ILE A 108 1.96 9.56 4.11
CA ILE A 108 1.39 8.34 4.68
C ILE A 108 2.18 7.81 5.87
N ALA A 109 1.46 7.08 6.73
CA ALA A 109 2.05 6.31 7.81
C ALA A 109 1.27 5.01 7.95
N MET A 110 1.91 3.96 8.44
CA MET A 110 1.27 2.68 8.64
C MET A 110 0.97 2.42 10.10
N PHE A 111 -0.11 1.69 10.36
CA PHE A 111 -0.55 1.37 11.71
C PHE A 111 -0.96 -0.09 11.75
N GLY A 112 -0.43 -0.82 12.74
CA GLY A 112 -0.80 -2.23 12.91
C GLY A 112 -2.27 -2.37 13.30
N ALA A 113 -2.91 -3.43 12.82
CA ALA A 113 -4.33 -3.65 13.04
C ALA A 113 -4.70 -3.79 14.52
N GLU A 114 -3.75 -4.13 15.37
CA GLU A 114 -4.01 -4.30 16.82
C GLU A 114 -3.87 -3.00 17.60
N THR A 115 -3.42 -1.89 16.96
CA THR A 115 -3.13 -0.65 17.69
C THR A 115 -4.38 0.19 17.94
N GLU A 116 -4.29 1.05 18.97
CA GLU A 116 -5.36 2.01 19.25
C GLU A 116 -5.51 3.02 18.12
N GLU A 117 -4.38 3.44 17.55
CA GLU A 117 -4.38 4.39 16.44
C GLU A 117 -5.17 3.84 15.27
N TYR A 118 -4.98 2.57 14.96
CA TYR A 118 -5.74 1.91 13.89
C TYR A 118 -7.23 1.98 14.19
N ALA A 119 -7.61 1.61 15.41
CA ALA A 119 -9.03 1.62 15.80
C ALA A 119 -9.65 3.00 15.69
N LYS A 120 -8.89 4.03 16.07
CA LYS A 120 -9.38 5.41 15.98
C LYS A 120 -9.61 5.84 14.54
N PHE A 121 -8.66 5.52 13.65
CA PHE A 121 -8.83 5.86 12.23
C PHE A 121 -9.99 5.08 11.61
N ALA A 122 -10.11 3.80 11.94
CA ALA A 122 -11.17 2.97 11.38
C ALA A 122 -12.57 3.44 11.81
N ALA A 123 -12.66 4.06 12.98
CA ALA A 123 -13.92 4.57 13.51
C ALA A 123 -14.17 6.04 13.19
N ASP A 124 -13.23 6.71 12.54
CA ASP A 124 -13.31 8.14 12.26
C ASP A 124 -14.29 8.40 11.10
N ASN A 125 -15.44 8.99 11.41
CA ASN A 125 -16.43 9.25 10.39
C ASN A 125 -16.24 10.61 9.70
N THR A 126 -15.13 11.30 9.98
CA THR A 126 -14.84 12.56 9.31
C THR A 126 -13.92 12.38 8.10
N ILE A 127 -13.39 11.17 7.88
CA ILE A 127 -12.53 10.87 6.75
C ILE A 127 -13.05 9.61 6.03
N PRO A 128 -12.79 9.48 4.73
CA PRO A 128 -13.08 8.22 4.04
C PRO A 128 -12.27 7.07 4.65
N VAL A 129 -12.94 5.97 4.93
CA VAL A 129 -12.28 4.74 5.38
C VAL A 129 -12.59 3.68 4.34
N ILE A 130 -11.56 3.18 3.69
CA ILE A 130 -11.71 2.20 2.62
C ILE A 130 -10.91 0.95 2.99
N MET A 131 -11.31 -0.18 2.42
CA MET A 131 -10.72 -1.46 2.77
C MET A 131 -9.71 -1.90 1.72
N GLY A 132 -8.66 -2.58 2.15
CA GLY A 132 -7.75 -3.24 1.22
C GLY A 132 -8.50 -4.25 0.36
N VAL A 133 -8.00 -4.53 -0.84
CA VAL A 133 -8.65 -5.51 -1.71
C VAL A 133 -8.40 -6.91 -1.17
N PHE A 134 -9.31 -7.84 -1.45
CA PHE A 134 -9.16 -9.22 -1.00
C PHE A 134 -7.84 -9.80 -1.48
N ARG A 135 -7.15 -10.48 -0.57
CA ARG A 135 -5.90 -11.17 -0.89
C ARG A 135 -6.11 -12.22 -1.97
N ALA A 136 -7.27 -12.86 -1.95
CA ALA A 136 -7.58 -13.96 -2.84
C ALA A 136 -8.18 -13.52 -4.17
N VAL A 137 -8.34 -12.24 -4.43
CA VAL A 137 -9.00 -11.75 -5.65
C VAL A 137 -8.37 -12.31 -6.91
N ALA A 138 -7.05 -12.34 -6.96
CA ALA A 138 -6.36 -12.86 -8.13
C ALA A 138 -6.64 -14.33 -8.40
N VAL A 139 -7.00 -15.07 -7.36
CA VAL A 139 -7.29 -16.49 -7.47
C VAL A 139 -8.74 -16.72 -7.89
N LEU A 140 -9.62 -15.82 -7.49
CA LEU A 140 -11.05 -15.97 -7.71
C LEU A 140 -11.53 -15.55 -9.07
N ILE A 141 -10.73 -14.98 -9.82
CA ILE A 141 -11.19 -14.47 -11.07
C ILE A 141 -11.50 -15.53 -11.99
N PRO A 142 -12.50 -15.91 -12.13
CA PRO A 142 -13.07 -16.80 -13.03
C PRO A 142 -14.50 -16.80 -12.84
N ILE A 143 -14.60 -16.58 -12.38
CA ILE A 143 -15.51 -16.69 -12.00
C ILE A 143 -16.55 -16.21 -11.85
N ARG A 144 -16.63 -16.17 -11.86
CA ARG A 144 -17.45 -15.95 -11.47
C ARG A 144 -18.05 -15.45 -11.05
N ILE A 145 -17.89 -15.40 -11.09
CA ILE A 145 -18.34 -15.16 -10.51
C ILE A 145 -19.08 -14.80 -10.19
N ILE A 146 -18.95 -14.66 -10.33
CA ILE A 146 -19.45 -14.50 -9.81
C ILE A 146 -20.48 -14.26 -9.70
N GLN A 147 -20.52 -14.18 -9.81
CA GLN A 147 -21.22 -14.20 -9.52
C GLN A 147 -22.11 -14.05 -9.21
N SER A 148 -22.19 -13.93 -9.41
CA SER A 148 -22.82 -13.96 -8.93
C SER A 148 -23.50 -13.95 -8.48
N GLU A 149 -23.23 -13.80 -8.46
CA GLU A 149 -23.52 -14.01 -7.87
C GLU A 149 -23.93 -14.04 -7.30
N ILE A 150 -23.86 -14.07 -7.70
CA ILE A 150 -23.95 -14.35 -7.03
C ILE A 150 -24.30 -14.54 -6.79
#